data_0954c6347eb6410d4e367c8928fc3000
#
_entry.id   0954c6347eb6410d4e367c8928fc3000
#
_cell.length_a   1.000
_cell.length_b   1.000
_cell.length_c   1.000
_cell.angle_alpha   90.00
_cell.angle_beta   90.00
_cell.angle_gamma   90.00
#
_symmetry.space_group_name_H-M   'P 1'
#
loop_
_entity.id
_entity.type
_entity.pdbx_description
1 polymer ?
#
loop_
_entity_poly.entity_id
_entity_poly.type
_entity_poly.pdbx_seq_one_letter_code
_entity_poly.pdbx_strand_id
1 'polypeptide(L)'
;AEVGSVETTEEMKIEKYSHVMHLVSNVVGKIKKGLTSIDVLKATFPAGTLSGAPKIRAMEIIDELEPDRRGVYGGAVGYLSWTGNMDVAIAIRTAVIQGKNLSVRAGGGIVYDSDPESEYQESLNKAMSIMKAVEEMD
;
A
#
# COMPACT_ATOMS: atom_id res chain seq x y z
N ALA A 1 -20.50 -1.24 -2.49
CA ALA A 1 -20.97 -1.60 -3.83
C ALA A 1 -22.46 -1.97 -3.78
N GLU A 2 -23.13 -1.96 -4.94
CA GLU A 2 -24.48 -2.52 -5.09
C GLU A 2 -24.43 -4.02 -4.78
N VAL A 3 -25.49 -4.55 -4.13
CA VAL A 3 -25.56 -5.98 -3.79
C VAL A 3 -25.56 -6.82 -5.07
N GLY A 4 -24.72 -7.84 -5.14
CA GLY A 4 -24.59 -8.75 -6.27
C GLY A 4 -23.79 -8.18 -7.47
N SER A 5 -23.19 -6.98 -7.35
CA SER A 5 -22.38 -6.38 -8.41
C SER A 5 -20.89 -6.64 -8.28
N VAL A 6 -20.46 -7.23 -7.17
CA VAL A 6 -19.03 -7.48 -6.93
C VAL A 6 -18.63 -8.76 -7.64
N GLU A 7 -17.59 -8.65 -8.47
CA GLU A 7 -17.08 -9.74 -9.29
C GLU A 7 -15.55 -9.74 -9.24
N THR A 8 -14.95 -10.92 -9.13
CA THR A 8 -13.50 -11.10 -9.29
C THR A 8 -13.24 -11.37 -10.77
N THR A 9 -12.62 -10.42 -11.45
CA THR A 9 -12.32 -10.51 -12.89
C THR A 9 -10.97 -11.18 -13.16
N GLU A 10 -10.06 -11.10 -12.21
CA GLU A 10 -8.80 -11.83 -12.22
C GLU A 10 -8.49 -12.36 -10.83
N GLU A 11 -8.05 -13.61 -10.75
CA GLU A 11 -7.76 -14.28 -9.48
C GLU A 11 -6.34 -14.85 -9.48
N MET A 12 -5.53 -14.44 -8.50
CA MET A 12 -4.20 -14.96 -8.19
C MET A 12 -3.26 -15.09 -9.41
N LYS A 13 -3.34 -14.16 -10.34
CA LYS A 13 -2.40 -14.11 -11.47
C LYS A 13 -1.00 -13.74 -10.99
N ILE A 14 0.00 -14.44 -11.51
CA ILE A 14 1.40 -14.09 -11.28
C ILE A 14 1.79 -13.00 -12.29
N GLU A 15 2.07 -11.80 -11.78
CA GLU A 15 2.65 -10.72 -12.55
C GLU A 15 4.15 -10.58 -12.24
N LYS A 16 4.95 -10.53 -13.31
CA LYS A 16 6.39 -10.39 -13.22
C LYS A 16 6.79 -8.96 -13.56
N TYR A 17 7.43 -8.30 -12.60
CA TYR A 17 8.06 -7.00 -12.78
C TYR A 17 9.60 -7.17 -12.78
N SER A 18 10.34 -6.12 -13.13
CA SER A 18 11.80 -6.19 -13.27
C SER A 18 12.55 -6.78 -12.07
N HIS A 19 12.04 -6.59 -10.87
CA HIS A 19 12.72 -6.99 -9.62
C HIS A 19 11.86 -7.80 -8.65
N VAL A 20 10.56 -7.97 -8.93
CA VAL A 20 9.62 -8.65 -8.03
C VAL A 20 8.53 -9.39 -8.81
N MET A 21 7.99 -10.42 -8.20
CA MET A 21 6.78 -11.10 -8.66
C MET A 21 5.66 -10.84 -7.65
N HIS A 22 4.47 -10.60 -8.15
CA HIS A 22 3.29 -10.42 -7.32
C HIS A 22 2.18 -11.37 -7.72
N LEU A 23 1.41 -11.81 -6.73
CA LEU A 23 0.10 -12.40 -6.95
C LEU A 23 -0.92 -11.26 -7.01
N VAL A 24 -1.58 -11.12 -8.15
CA VAL A 24 -2.54 -10.06 -8.41
C VAL A 24 -3.94 -10.64 -8.55
N SER A 25 -4.89 -10.00 -7.92
CA SER A 25 -6.32 -10.26 -8.12
C SER A 25 -7.01 -8.93 -8.41
N ASN A 26 -7.98 -8.96 -9.32
CA ASN A 26 -8.77 -7.79 -9.67
C ASN A 26 -10.24 -8.02 -9.31
N VAL A 27 -10.81 -7.08 -8.57
CA VAL A 27 -12.21 -7.10 -8.14
C VAL A 27 -12.90 -5.83 -8.59
N VAL A 28 -14.04 -5.97 -9.25
CA VAL A 28 -14.85 -4.87 -9.71
C VAL A 28 -16.21 -4.85 -9.02
N GLY A 29 -16.86 -3.69 -9.01
CA GLY A 29 -18.20 -3.57 -8.46
C GLY A 29 -18.83 -2.23 -8.85
N LYS A 30 -20.15 -2.18 -8.87
CA LYS A 30 -20.90 -0.94 -9.12
C LYS A 30 -21.04 -0.17 -7.82
N ILE A 31 -20.71 1.12 -7.86
CA ILE A 31 -20.89 2.01 -6.71
C ILE A 31 -22.39 2.22 -6.48
N LYS A 32 -22.82 2.13 -5.21
CA LYS A 32 -24.21 2.46 -4.83
C LYS A 32 -24.58 3.86 -5.24
N LYS A 33 -25.84 4.03 -5.67
CA LYS A 33 -26.37 5.34 -6.05
C LYS A 33 -26.19 6.36 -4.92
N GLY A 34 -25.71 7.53 -5.24
CA GLY A 34 -25.50 8.65 -4.31
C GLY A 34 -24.14 8.64 -3.60
N LEU A 35 -23.29 7.63 -3.82
CA LEU A 35 -21.91 7.63 -3.35
C LEU A 35 -20.96 8.16 -4.43
N THR A 36 -19.83 8.68 -3.98
CA THR A 36 -18.77 9.24 -4.80
C THR A 36 -17.50 8.39 -4.73
N SER A 37 -16.52 8.68 -5.57
CA SER A 37 -15.19 8.08 -5.51
C SER A 37 -14.50 8.32 -4.15
N ILE A 38 -14.73 9.46 -3.51
CA ILE A 38 -14.22 9.76 -2.17
C ILE A 38 -14.84 8.82 -1.12
N ASP A 39 -16.11 8.48 -1.24
CA ASP A 39 -16.75 7.51 -0.33
C ASP A 39 -16.16 6.11 -0.51
N VAL A 40 -15.81 5.74 -1.76
CA VAL A 40 -15.08 4.49 -2.04
C VAL A 40 -13.71 4.51 -1.37
N LEU A 41 -12.96 5.60 -1.53
CA LEU A 41 -11.65 5.73 -0.88
C LEU A 41 -11.76 5.60 0.65
N LYS A 42 -12.71 6.29 1.29
CA LYS A 42 -12.95 6.18 2.73
C LYS A 42 -13.28 4.75 3.19
N ALA A 43 -14.00 4.00 2.36
CA ALA A 43 -14.37 2.63 2.69
C ALA A 43 -13.24 1.60 2.50
N THR A 44 -12.27 1.89 1.64
CA THR A 44 -11.18 0.96 1.27
C THR A 44 -9.83 1.32 1.90
N PHE A 45 -9.67 2.54 2.40
CA PHE A 45 -8.44 3.03 3.01
C PHE A 45 -8.48 2.87 4.54
N PRO A 46 -7.34 2.61 5.22
CA PRO A 46 -6.03 2.27 4.65
C PRO A 46 -6.00 0.86 4.03
N ALA A 47 -5.08 0.66 3.07
CA ALA A 47 -4.92 -0.62 2.41
C ALA A 47 -4.56 -1.74 3.41
N GLY A 48 -5.23 -2.89 3.31
CA GLY A 48 -5.05 -4.02 4.23
C GLY A 48 -3.61 -4.55 4.28
N THR A 49 -2.89 -4.50 3.15
CA THR A 49 -1.48 -4.89 3.07
C THR A 49 -0.55 -4.00 3.88
N LEU A 50 -0.98 -2.78 4.23
CA LEU A 50 -0.21 -1.81 5.04
C LEU A 50 -0.68 -1.71 6.48
N SER A 51 -1.94 -2.04 6.74
CA SER A 51 -2.52 -2.02 8.08
C SER A 51 -2.52 -3.38 8.76
N GLY A 52 -2.71 -4.46 8.00
CA GLY A 52 -2.90 -5.79 8.55
C GLY A 52 -4.36 -6.15 8.82
N ALA A 53 -4.58 -7.34 9.37
CA ALA A 53 -5.90 -7.89 9.68
C ALA A 53 -5.88 -8.64 11.04
N PRO A 54 -6.93 -8.49 11.89
CA PRO A 54 -8.08 -7.59 11.75
C PRO A 54 -7.66 -6.11 11.78
N LYS A 55 -8.19 -5.30 10.87
CA LYS A 55 -7.68 -3.95 10.57
C LYS A 55 -7.55 -3.05 11.81
N ILE A 56 -8.57 -2.96 12.65
CA ILE A 56 -8.56 -2.05 13.81
C ILE A 56 -7.46 -2.45 14.78
N ARG A 57 -7.40 -3.73 15.18
CA ARG A 57 -6.37 -4.19 16.12
C ARG A 57 -4.96 -4.09 15.56
N ALA A 58 -4.79 -4.36 14.27
CA ALA A 58 -3.51 -4.20 13.60
C ALA A 58 -3.04 -2.73 13.62
N MET A 59 -3.93 -1.78 13.38
CA MET A 59 -3.63 -0.35 13.46
C MET A 59 -3.29 0.11 14.89
N GLU A 60 -3.97 -0.42 15.90
CA GLU A 60 -3.63 -0.17 17.31
C GLU A 60 -2.21 -0.66 17.63
N ILE A 61 -1.86 -1.88 17.20
CA ILE A 61 -0.51 -2.45 17.40
C ILE A 61 0.55 -1.61 16.69
N ILE A 62 0.26 -1.12 15.48
CA ILE A 62 1.16 -0.23 14.75
C ILE A 62 1.42 1.05 15.55
N ASP A 63 0.36 1.65 16.10
CA ASP A 63 0.47 2.88 16.92
C ASP A 63 1.23 2.63 18.24
N GLU A 64 1.07 1.44 18.82
CA GLU A 64 1.78 1.02 20.04
C GLU A 64 3.29 0.80 19.80
N LEU A 65 3.67 0.23 18.65
CA LEU A 65 5.03 -0.27 18.41
C LEU A 65 5.90 0.62 17.53
N GLU A 66 5.32 1.37 16.60
CA GLU A 66 6.11 2.25 15.73
C GLU A 66 6.48 3.56 16.48
N PRO A 67 7.79 3.89 16.59
CA PRO A 67 8.23 5.06 17.32
C PRO A 67 7.86 6.37 16.61
N ASP A 68 7.71 6.33 15.29
CA ASP A 68 7.47 7.50 14.45
C ASP A 68 6.20 7.34 13.61
N ARG A 69 5.53 8.45 13.35
CA ARG A 69 4.39 8.49 12.42
C ARG A 69 4.83 8.12 11.00
N ARG A 70 4.02 7.35 10.30
CA ARG A 70 4.29 6.88 8.93
C ARG A 70 4.38 8.01 7.89
N GLY A 71 3.73 9.14 8.13
CA GLY A 71 3.71 10.26 7.20
C GLY A 71 3.09 9.86 5.86
N VAL A 72 3.83 10.02 4.78
CA VAL A 72 3.41 9.67 3.42
C VAL A 72 3.30 8.16 3.22
N TYR A 73 4.13 7.38 3.92
CA TYR A 73 4.18 5.92 3.76
C TYR A 73 2.86 5.24 4.07
N GLY A 74 2.38 4.43 3.14
CA GLY A 74 1.10 3.72 3.26
C GLY A 74 -0.13 4.58 2.98
N GLY A 75 0.06 5.87 2.63
CA GLY A 75 -0.99 6.77 2.22
C GLY A 75 -1.56 6.43 0.84
N ALA A 76 -2.60 7.16 0.43
CA ALA A 76 -3.15 7.10 -0.92
C ALA A 76 -2.52 8.20 -1.79
N VAL A 77 -1.97 7.83 -2.92
CA VAL A 77 -1.40 8.76 -3.91
C VAL A 77 -2.06 8.55 -5.25
N GLY A 78 -2.46 9.61 -5.92
CA GLY A 78 -3.13 9.51 -7.21
C GLY A 78 -3.83 10.80 -7.60
N TYR A 79 -4.90 10.67 -8.38
CA TYR A 79 -5.67 11.82 -8.84
C TYR A 79 -7.18 11.61 -8.71
N LEU A 80 -7.88 12.71 -8.57
CA LEU A 80 -9.32 12.82 -8.67
C LEU A 80 -9.64 13.84 -9.77
N SER A 81 -10.31 13.38 -10.82
CA SER A 81 -10.66 14.25 -11.96
C SER A 81 -11.95 15.03 -11.71
N TRP A 82 -12.14 16.13 -12.43
CA TRP A 82 -13.37 16.89 -12.42
C TRP A 82 -14.60 16.11 -12.91
N THR A 83 -14.40 15.05 -13.66
CA THR A 83 -15.46 14.12 -14.10
C THR A 83 -15.86 13.10 -13.04
N GLY A 84 -15.21 13.10 -11.86
CA GLY A 84 -15.47 12.17 -10.76
C GLY A 84 -14.68 10.85 -10.85
N ASN A 85 -13.88 10.66 -11.89
CA ASN A 85 -12.96 9.52 -11.95
C ASN A 85 -11.82 9.70 -10.96
N MET A 86 -11.40 8.61 -10.35
CA MET A 86 -10.29 8.57 -9.40
C MET A 86 -9.42 7.36 -9.68
N ASP A 87 -8.13 7.57 -9.63
CA ASP A 87 -7.14 6.49 -9.63
C ASP A 87 -6.13 6.77 -8.53
N VAL A 88 -5.97 5.82 -7.62
CA VAL A 88 -5.09 5.93 -6.45
C VAL A 88 -4.33 4.64 -6.23
N ALA A 89 -3.09 4.79 -5.85
CA ALA A 89 -2.20 3.72 -5.42
C ALA A 89 -1.78 3.91 -3.97
N ILE A 90 -1.17 2.88 -3.39
CA ILE A 90 -0.57 2.96 -2.07
C ILE A 90 0.78 3.66 -2.19
N ALA A 91 1.06 4.64 -1.36
CA ALA A 91 2.37 5.30 -1.27
C ALA A 91 3.40 4.38 -0.60
N ILE A 92 3.92 3.45 -1.38
CA ILE A 92 5.02 2.54 -1.03
C ILE A 92 6.15 2.69 -2.04
N ARG A 93 7.34 2.21 -1.71
CA ARG A 93 8.52 2.34 -2.59
C ARG A 93 8.74 3.78 -3.04
N THR A 94 8.56 4.69 -2.09
CA THR A 94 8.57 6.14 -2.32
C THR A 94 9.63 6.77 -1.43
N ALA A 95 10.49 7.60 -2.03
CA ALA A 95 11.39 8.48 -1.30
C ALA A 95 10.72 9.83 -1.05
N VAL A 96 10.92 10.38 0.13
CA VAL A 96 10.48 11.74 0.48
C VAL A 96 11.70 12.63 0.59
N ILE A 97 11.75 13.69 -0.20
CA ILE A 97 12.85 14.66 -0.21
C ILE A 97 12.37 15.96 0.44
N GLN A 98 13.02 16.35 1.51
CA GLN A 98 12.78 17.62 2.19
C GLN A 98 14.08 18.41 2.32
N GLY A 99 14.23 19.45 1.51
CA GLY A 99 15.49 20.20 1.42
C GLY A 99 16.63 19.29 0.95
N LYS A 100 17.59 19.02 1.81
CA LYS A 100 18.74 18.16 1.55
C LYS A 100 18.61 16.74 2.13
N ASN A 101 17.50 16.46 2.80
CA ASN A 101 17.27 15.17 3.43
C ASN A 101 16.38 14.30 2.54
N LEU A 102 16.82 13.08 2.31
CA LEU A 102 16.03 12.02 1.69
C LEU A 102 15.68 10.98 2.74
N SER A 103 14.43 10.61 2.81
CA SER A 103 13.94 9.55 3.69
C SER A 103 13.16 8.49 2.91
N VAL A 104 13.38 7.25 3.29
CA VAL A 104 12.69 6.07 2.74
C VAL A 104 12.09 5.29 3.91
N ARG A 105 10.85 4.86 3.78
CA ARG A 105 10.23 3.96 4.73
C ARG A 105 9.80 2.67 4.01
N ALA A 106 10.08 1.55 4.64
CA ALA A 106 9.70 0.23 4.16
C ALA A 106 9.24 -0.63 5.34
N GLY A 107 8.54 -1.72 5.06
CA GLY A 107 8.08 -2.68 6.04
C GLY A 107 7.56 -3.95 5.38
N GLY A 108 7.37 -4.99 6.17
CA GLY A 108 6.80 -6.27 5.78
C GLY A 108 5.47 -6.55 6.47
N GLY A 109 4.71 -7.52 5.94
CA GLY A 109 3.54 -8.06 6.62
C GLY A 109 3.97 -9.15 7.59
N ILE A 110 3.54 -9.06 8.83
CA ILE A 110 3.86 -10.03 9.88
C ILE A 110 2.69 -10.99 10.07
N VAL A 111 2.97 -12.28 10.05
CA VAL A 111 2.01 -13.35 10.33
C VAL A 111 2.56 -14.26 11.43
N TYR A 112 1.73 -15.20 11.90
CA TYR A 112 2.11 -16.09 13.02
C TYR A 112 3.39 -16.88 12.77
N ASP A 113 3.60 -17.34 11.54
CA ASP A 113 4.76 -18.14 11.14
C ASP A 113 5.94 -17.29 10.63
N SER A 114 5.87 -15.96 10.73
CA SER A 114 6.97 -15.08 10.33
C SER A 114 8.20 -15.28 11.21
N ASP A 115 9.35 -15.41 10.57
CA ASP A 115 10.65 -15.37 11.23
C ASP A 115 11.13 -13.90 11.32
N PRO A 116 11.41 -13.38 12.53
CA PRO A 116 11.73 -11.96 12.71
C PRO A 116 12.94 -11.47 11.90
N GLU A 117 13.98 -12.30 11.77
CA GLU A 117 15.18 -11.92 11.03
C GLU A 117 14.87 -11.86 9.52
N SER A 118 14.13 -12.82 9.00
CA SER A 118 13.71 -12.86 7.60
C SER A 118 12.85 -11.64 7.23
N GLU A 119 11.90 -11.27 8.08
CA GLU A 119 11.04 -10.08 7.89
C GLU A 119 11.84 -8.77 7.95
N TYR A 120 12.82 -8.71 8.85
CA TYR A 120 13.73 -7.57 8.93
C TYR A 120 14.56 -7.42 7.65
N GLN A 121 15.16 -8.52 7.15
CA GLN A 121 15.92 -8.51 5.91
C GLN A 121 15.05 -8.15 4.70
N GLU A 122 13.81 -8.63 4.64
CA GLU A 122 12.86 -8.23 3.60
C GLU A 122 12.60 -6.72 3.61
N SER A 123 12.39 -6.15 4.79
CA SER A 123 12.18 -4.71 4.97
C SER A 123 13.39 -3.91 4.51
N LEU A 124 14.61 -4.34 4.85
CA LEU A 124 15.84 -3.72 4.36
C LEU A 124 15.97 -3.81 2.84
N ASN A 125 15.71 -4.97 2.25
CA ASN A 125 15.79 -5.16 0.80
C ASN A 125 14.80 -4.26 0.05
N LYS A 126 13.60 -4.05 0.59
CA LYS A 126 12.61 -3.12 0.05
C LYS A 126 13.10 -1.66 0.10
N ALA A 127 13.76 -1.25 1.18
CA ALA A 127 14.34 0.09 1.31
C ALA A 127 15.54 0.27 0.36
N MET A 128 16.43 -0.70 0.29
CA MET A 128 17.63 -0.66 -0.54
C MET A 128 17.33 -0.54 -2.03
N SER A 129 16.21 -1.06 -2.52
CA SER A 129 15.82 -0.92 -3.92
C SER A 129 15.63 0.55 -4.33
N ILE A 130 15.21 1.40 -3.38
CA ILE A 130 15.03 2.84 -3.60
C ILE A 130 16.37 3.57 -3.41
N MET A 131 17.13 3.19 -2.39
CA MET A 131 18.43 3.82 -2.11
C MET A 131 19.41 3.67 -3.25
N LYS A 132 19.47 2.48 -3.88
CA LYS A 132 20.31 2.25 -5.06
C LYS A 132 19.95 3.16 -6.24
N ALA A 133 18.65 3.37 -6.48
CA ALA A 133 18.24 4.27 -7.55
C ALA A 133 18.67 5.73 -7.30
N VAL A 134 18.86 6.12 -6.05
CA VAL A 134 19.39 7.45 -5.70
C VAL A 134 20.90 7.51 -5.85
N GLU A 135 21.63 6.47 -5.46
CA GLU A 135 23.09 6.38 -5.61
C GLU A 135 23.54 6.40 -7.07
N GLU A 136 22.71 5.87 -7.99
CA GLU A 136 22.99 5.89 -9.44
C GLU A 136 22.75 7.28 -10.10
N MET A 137 22.23 8.26 -9.35
CA MET A 137 21.97 9.61 -9.84
C MET A 137 23.15 10.59 -9.59
N ASP A 138 24.15 10.20 -8.82
CA ASP A 138 25.40 10.94 -8.58
C ASP A 138 26.48 10.50 -9.59
#